data_075069ef0fba35af439254455d2d637d
#
_entry.id   075069ef0fba35af439254455d2d637d
#
_cell.length_a   1.000
_cell.length_b   1.000
_cell.length_c   1.000
_cell.angle_alpha   90.00
_cell.angle_beta   90.00
_cell.angle_gamma   90.00
#
_symmetry.space_group_name_H-M   'P 1'
#
loop_
_entity.id
_entity.type
_entity.pdbx_description
1 polymer ?
#
loop_
_entity_poly.entity_id
_entity_poly.type
_entity_poly.pdbx_seq_one_letter_code
_entity_poly.pdbx_strand_id
1 'polypeptide(L)'
;MTVLRNEWRPVHARMLIGGEWTSSSQRIEVFSPARPDELVGTVPRGAPDDVERAIAAAKAAQPVWASKSYSERAQIIAPLLERLTGDIDERAALFVRENGKTTAEARAELAGVPSRQRLTLELAAELDQPHEADAPNGRSFVGYLPFGVVVSIVPWNAPVGLAFLQIIPALLAGNTVVLKPPETCPLSLIRAIEMIAPLLPAGVINVVTGLPAEIGDTLTTHPDVDKVAFTGSIPAARKIMANAAQTIKGITLELGGNDPAILLEDADLGDAAMERMAKSVYRMTGQVCMAIKRIYVPESIKGKFLDAFTRTVDKIVVGDGLDTNVTMGPMHTARALDRAQAIIADAARRDAKVQVLGQVPDKAGFGRGHFMQPTVVSDIAEDAPLMVEEQFCPAVPLATYRDVDDAIARANATIYGFGGSVWSRDIGRATDLARKLRAGTVFVNTHGTESVNRKLPYGGIKQSGIGRRAGIEGVREYMQVQTLTTFEQ
;
A
#
# COMPACT_ATOMS: atom_id res chain seq x y z
N MET A 1 -9.35 14.35 -27.08
CA MET A 1 -8.50 14.47 -25.87
C MET A 1 -8.82 15.66 -24.96
N THR A 2 -9.97 16.30 -25.11
CA THR A 2 -10.35 17.54 -24.39
C THR A 2 -11.38 17.31 -23.26
N VAL A 3 -11.78 16.06 -23.00
CA VAL A 3 -12.90 15.75 -22.08
C VAL A 3 -12.52 15.80 -20.59
N LEU A 4 -11.24 15.73 -20.23
CA LEU A 4 -10.81 15.64 -18.84
C LEU A 4 -10.58 17.01 -18.15
N ARG A 5 -10.59 18.12 -18.88
CA ARG A 5 -10.41 19.48 -18.35
C ARG A 5 -11.69 20.31 -18.21
N ASN A 6 -12.87 19.74 -18.50
CA ASN A 6 -14.15 20.41 -18.28
C ASN A 6 -14.36 20.67 -16.78
N GLU A 7 -15.16 21.68 -16.46
CA GLU A 7 -15.49 22.10 -15.09
C GLU A 7 -15.77 20.89 -14.18
N TRP A 8 -14.84 20.64 -13.25
CA TRP A 8 -15.00 19.54 -12.30
C TRP A 8 -16.16 19.85 -11.35
N ARG A 9 -17.06 18.91 -11.18
CA ARG A 9 -18.12 18.98 -10.18
C ARG A 9 -17.73 18.18 -8.96
N PRO A 10 -17.64 18.81 -7.76
CA PRO A 10 -17.27 18.11 -6.54
C PRO A 10 -18.17 16.91 -6.25
N VAL A 11 -17.56 15.79 -5.87
CA VAL A 11 -18.26 14.56 -5.48
C VAL A 11 -18.61 14.62 -3.99
N HIS A 12 -19.84 14.28 -3.64
CA HIS A 12 -20.30 14.23 -2.24
C HIS A 12 -20.58 12.79 -1.83
N ALA A 13 -19.55 12.10 -1.33
CA ALA A 13 -19.67 10.70 -0.90
C ALA A 13 -20.39 10.57 0.45
N ARG A 14 -20.77 9.34 0.79
CA ARG A 14 -21.51 8.95 2.00
C ARG A 14 -20.81 7.79 2.70
N MET A 15 -21.11 7.57 3.97
CA MET A 15 -20.74 6.35 4.71
C MET A 15 -21.73 5.23 4.37
N LEU A 16 -21.27 3.98 4.48
CA LEU A 16 -22.11 2.78 4.34
C LEU A 16 -22.19 2.07 5.69
N ILE A 17 -23.37 2.01 6.28
CA ILE A 17 -23.57 1.37 7.60
C ILE A 17 -24.79 0.45 7.51
N GLY A 18 -24.61 -0.85 7.74
CA GLY A 18 -25.69 -1.83 7.72
C GLY A 18 -26.42 -1.94 6.38
N GLY A 19 -25.75 -1.62 5.27
CA GLY A 19 -26.31 -1.60 3.92
C GLY A 19 -26.96 -0.26 3.52
N GLU A 20 -27.00 0.72 4.40
CA GLU A 20 -27.59 2.03 4.14
C GLU A 20 -26.50 3.12 3.96
N TRP A 21 -26.69 3.99 2.95
CA TRP A 21 -25.81 5.12 2.71
C TRP A 21 -26.22 6.32 3.58
N THR A 22 -25.35 6.65 4.55
CA THR A 22 -25.60 7.69 5.56
C THR A 22 -24.65 8.90 5.39
N SER A 23 -25.01 10.04 5.97
CA SER A 23 -24.20 11.26 5.95
C SER A 23 -24.21 11.89 7.34
N SER A 24 -23.30 12.85 7.56
CA SER A 24 -23.28 13.71 8.74
C SER A 24 -23.43 15.17 8.31
N SER A 25 -23.81 16.05 9.27
CA SER A 25 -23.88 17.50 9.04
C SER A 25 -22.51 18.13 8.81
N GLN A 26 -21.45 17.58 9.43
CA GLN A 26 -20.08 18.00 9.21
C GLN A 26 -19.44 17.16 8.12
N ARG A 27 -18.60 17.80 7.29
CA ARG A 27 -17.93 17.14 6.19
C ARG A 27 -16.42 17.43 6.20
N ILE A 28 -15.66 16.51 5.67
CA ILE A 28 -14.22 16.66 5.38
C ILE A 28 -14.12 17.00 3.90
N GLU A 29 -13.43 18.08 3.58
CA GLU A 29 -13.13 18.50 2.22
C GLU A 29 -11.87 17.81 1.70
N VAL A 30 -11.90 17.45 0.41
CA VAL A 30 -10.80 16.80 -0.29
C VAL A 30 -10.39 17.69 -1.45
N PHE A 31 -9.16 18.16 -1.42
CA PHE A 31 -8.59 19.06 -2.42
C PHE A 31 -7.58 18.35 -3.31
N SER A 32 -7.38 18.87 -4.53
CA SER A 32 -6.41 18.33 -5.47
C SER A 32 -4.98 18.75 -5.09
N PRO A 33 -4.02 17.80 -4.94
CA PRO A 33 -2.63 18.16 -4.68
C PRO A 33 -1.96 18.85 -5.87
N ALA A 34 -2.44 18.64 -7.09
CA ALA A 34 -1.94 19.35 -8.27
C ALA A 34 -2.52 20.77 -8.38
N ARG A 35 -3.71 21.00 -7.84
CA ARG A 35 -4.45 22.27 -7.84
C ARG A 35 -5.09 22.48 -6.47
N PRO A 36 -4.35 22.96 -5.47
CA PRO A 36 -4.82 23.03 -4.07
C PRO A 36 -6.09 23.84 -3.84
N ASP A 37 -6.47 24.70 -4.79
CA ASP A 37 -7.73 25.48 -4.75
C ASP A 37 -8.92 24.70 -5.34
N GLU A 38 -8.70 23.54 -5.98
CA GLU A 38 -9.76 22.70 -6.57
C GLU A 38 -10.34 21.77 -5.51
N LEU A 39 -11.58 22.02 -5.11
CA LEU A 39 -12.35 21.07 -4.31
C LEU A 39 -12.73 19.87 -5.17
N VAL A 40 -12.17 18.71 -4.88
CA VAL A 40 -12.47 17.45 -5.56
C VAL A 40 -13.78 16.86 -5.08
N GLY A 41 -14.03 16.97 -3.78
CA GLY A 41 -15.27 16.50 -3.19
C GLY A 41 -15.24 16.55 -1.67
N THR A 42 -16.24 15.93 -1.05
CA THR A 42 -16.36 15.87 0.40
C THR A 42 -16.83 14.49 0.87
N VAL A 43 -16.45 14.12 2.10
CA VAL A 43 -16.98 12.94 2.81
C VAL A 43 -17.56 13.35 4.15
N PRO A 44 -18.49 12.59 4.75
CA PRO A 44 -18.96 12.84 6.10
C PRO A 44 -17.81 12.83 7.11
N ARG A 45 -17.84 13.74 8.09
CA ARG A 45 -17.00 13.67 9.29
C ARG A 45 -17.77 12.84 10.32
N GLY A 46 -17.56 11.51 10.27
CA GLY A 46 -18.21 10.56 11.15
C GLY A 46 -17.72 10.70 12.59
N ALA A 47 -18.60 10.35 13.51
CA ALA A 47 -18.39 10.37 14.95
C ALA A 47 -18.21 8.95 15.53
N PRO A 48 -17.82 8.80 16.81
CA PRO A 48 -17.77 7.50 17.48
C PRO A 48 -19.07 6.69 17.35
N ASP A 49 -20.23 7.30 17.44
CA ASP A 49 -21.54 6.66 17.29
C ASP A 49 -21.73 6.00 15.89
N ASP A 50 -21.14 6.59 14.84
CA ASP A 50 -21.16 5.98 13.50
C ASP A 50 -20.32 4.72 13.47
N VAL A 51 -19.19 4.70 14.19
CA VAL A 51 -18.32 3.53 14.34
C VAL A 51 -19.05 2.43 15.09
N GLU A 52 -19.68 2.76 16.23
CA GLU A 52 -20.47 1.82 17.03
C GLU A 52 -21.57 1.13 16.18
N ARG A 53 -22.33 1.94 15.41
CA ARG A 53 -23.36 1.43 14.51
C ARG A 53 -22.79 0.51 13.41
N ALA A 54 -21.65 0.87 12.84
CA ALA A 54 -21.00 0.08 11.80
C ALA A 54 -20.48 -1.26 12.33
N ILE A 55 -19.90 -1.26 13.54
CA ILE A 55 -19.42 -2.49 14.20
C ILE A 55 -20.62 -3.38 14.58
N ALA A 56 -21.68 -2.81 15.14
CA ALA A 56 -22.89 -3.56 15.48
C ALA A 56 -23.53 -4.22 14.24
N ALA A 57 -23.60 -3.48 13.12
CA ALA A 57 -24.11 -4.03 11.86
C ALA A 57 -23.20 -5.16 11.31
N ALA A 58 -21.88 -4.98 11.38
CA ALA A 58 -20.91 -6.01 10.99
C ALA A 58 -21.05 -7.27 11.86
N LYS A 59 -21.14 -7.11 13.18
CA LYS A 59 -21.34 -8.22 14.14
C LYS A 59 -22.63 -8.98 13.88
N ALA A 60 -23.73 -8.29 13.60
CA ALA A 60 -25.03 -8.91 13.30
C ALA A 60 -25.00 -9.73 11.99
N ALA A 61 -24.28 -9.26 10.96
CA ALA A 61 -24.18 -9.94 9.67
C ALA A 61 -23.20 -11.13 9.67
N GLN A 62 -22.22 -11.14 10.58
CA GLN A 62 -21.10 -12.07 10.58
C GLN A 62 -21.50 -13.54 10.65
N PRO A 63 -22.41 -14.02 11.55
CA PRO A 63 -22.74 -15.44 11.64
C PRO A 63 -23.32 -16.02 10.36
N VAL A 64 -24.20 -15.28 9.68
CA VAL A 64 -24.80 -15.70 8.41
C VAL A 64 -23.77 -15.71 7.28
N TRP A 65 -22.84 -14.75 7.27
CA TRP A 65 -21.76 -14.74 6.30
C TRP A 65 -20.77 -15.88 6.52
N ALA A 66 -20.39 -16.14 7.78
CA ALA A 66 -19.46 -17.19 8.17
C ALA A 66 -19.99 -18.60 7.93
N SER A 67 -21.32 -18.80 7.98
CA SER A 67 -21.92 -20.14 7.77
C SER A 67 -21.78 -20.69 6.34
N LYS A 68 -21.38 -19.86 5.38
CA LYS A 68 -21.10 -20.27 3.99
C LYS A 68 -19.71 -20.92 3.88
N SER A 69 -19.55 -21.89 2.97
CA SER A 69 -18.24 -22.42 2.62
C SER A 69 -17.36 -21.36 1.94
N TYR A 70 -16.05 -21.61 1.84
CA TYR A 70 -15.13 -20.69 1.11
C TYR A 70 -15.53 -20.57 -0.36
N SER A 71 -15.92 -21.67 -1.00
CA SER A 71 -16.39 -21.69 -2.39
C SER A 71 -17.68 -20.90 -2.59
N GLU A 72 -18.64 -20.98 -1.67
CA GLU A 72 -19.88 -20.20 -1.71
C GLU A 72 -19.59 -18.70 -1.57
N ARG A 73 -18.70 -18.31 -0.64
CA ARG A 73 -18.27 -16.93 -0.49
C ARG A 73 -17.54 -16.43 -1.75
N ALA A 74 -16.66 -17.26 -2.33
CA ALA A 74 -15.98 -16.91 -3.56
C ALA A 74 -16.94 -16.67 -4.74
N GLN A 75 -18.00 -17.47 -4.87
CA GLN A 75 -19.06 -17.28 -5.87
C GLN A 75 -19.81 -15.96 -5.69
N ILE A 76 -20.07 -15.54 -4.44
CA ILE A 76 -20.70 -14.24 -4.15
C ILE A 76 -19.73 -13.09 -4.42
N ILE A 77 -18.43 -13.26 -4.14
CA ILE A 77 -17.40 -12.21 -4.32
C ILE A 77 -17.00 -12.03 -5.80
N ALA A 78 -17.00 -13.07 -6.60
CA ALA A 78 -16.55 -12.99 -7.99
C ALA A 78 -17.27 -11.91 -8.82
N PRO A 79 -18.61 -11.73 -8.78
CA PRO A 79 -19.31 -10.66 -9.47
C PRO A 79 -18.89 -9.25 -9.03
N LEU A 80 -18.40 -9.07 -7.78
CA LEU A 80 -17.88 -7.78 -7.32
C LEU A 80 -16.67 -7.37 -8.13
N LEU A 81 -15.79 -8.32 -8.42
CA LEU A 81 -14.56 -8.08 -9.18
C LEU A 81 -14.88 -7.72 -10.63
N GLU A 82 -15.89 -8.35 -11.24
CA GLU A 82 -16.37 -7.99 -12.58
C GLU A 82 -16.95 -6.57 -12.58
N ARG A 83 -17.74 -6.22 -11.57
CA ARG A 83 -18.33 -4.87 -11.47
C ARG A 83 -17.25 -3.78 -11.40
N LEU A 84 -16.11 -4.06 -10.74
CA LEU A 84 -14.99 -3.12 -10.63
C LEU A 84 -14.24 -2.87 -11.94
N THR A 85 -14.49 -3.61 -13.01
CA THR A 85 -13.91 -3.33 -14.34
C THR A 85 -14.59 -2.18 -15.07
N GLY A 86 -15.76 -1.75 -14.61
CA GLY A 86 -16.54 -0.66 -15.24
C GLY A 86 -15.99 0.73 -14.92
N ASP A 87 -16.34 1.69 -15.78
CA ASP A 87 -16.13 3.14 -15.61
C ASP A 87 -14.69 3.55 -15.22
N ILE A 88 -13.68 2.79 -15.68
CA ILE A 88 -12.28 2.97 -15.25
C ILE A 88 -11.78 4.38 -15.56
N ASP A 89 -12.19 4.99 -16.68
CA ASP A 89 -11.69 6.30 -17.09
C ASP A 89 -12.24 7.43 -16.21
N GLU A 90 -13.53 7.39 -15.88
CA GLU A 90 -14.16 8.34 -14.98
C GLU A 90 -13.58 8.19 -13.57
N ARG A 91 -13.45 6.96 -13.08
CA ARG A 91 -12.87 6.65 -11.78
C ARG A 91 -11.39 7.04 -11.69
N ALA A 92 -10.64 6.86 -12.78
CA ALA A 92 -9.25 7.29 -12.84
C ALA A 92 -9.14 8.81 -12.81
N ALA A 93 -10.02 9.55 -13.48
CA ALA A 93 -10.04 11.01 -13.45
C ALA A 93 -10.33 11.57 -12.04
N LEU A 94 -11.26 10.95 -11.30
CA LEU A 94 -11.49 11.26 -9.88
C LEU A 94 -10.24 10.97 -9.05
N PHE A 95 -9.63 9.80 -9.26
CA PHE A 95 -8.48 9.35 -8.49
C PHE A 95 -7.23 10.21 -8.72
N VAL A 96 -6.96 10.63 -9.94
CA VAL A 96 -5.89 11.59 -10.25
C VAL A 96 -6.10 12.89 -9.48
N ARG A 97 -7.32 13.42 -9.45
CA ARG A 97 -7.62 14.69 -8.78
C ARG A 97 -7.40 14.63 -7.26
N GLU A 98 -7.92 13.60 -6.59
CA GLU A 98 -7.81 13.52 -5.13
C GLU A 98 -6.43 13.05 -4.64
N ASN A 99 -5.72 12.24 -5.43
CA ASN A 99 -4.47 11.61 -5.03
C ASN A 99 -3.22 12.34 -5.53
N GLY A 100 -3.27 12.83 -6.77
CA GLY A 100 -2.14 13.43 -7.47
C GLY A 100 -1.35 12.49 -8.37
N LYS A 101 -1.62 11.18 -8.37
CA LYS A 101 -0.94 10.22 -9.28
C LYS A 101 -1.26 10.51 -10.73
N THR A 102 -0.45 9.98 -11.66
CA THR A 102 -0.73 10.09 -13.08
C THR A 102 -1.95 9.27 -13.50
N THR A 103 -2.57 9.64 -14.62
CA THR A 103 -3.70 8.86 -15.20
C THR A 103 -3.31 7.41 -15.45
N ALA A 104 -2.08 7.15 -15.90
CA ALA A 104 -1.57 5.80 -16.13
C ALA A 104 -1.50 4.98 -14.83
N GLU A 105 -1.01 5.58 -13.75
CA GLU A 105 -0.93 4.95 -12.43
C GLU A 105 -2.32 4.71 -11.82
N ALA A 106 -3.24 5.67 -11.94
CA ALA A 106 -4.61 5.53 -11.48
C ALA A 106 -5.34 4.38 -12.18
N ARG A 107 -5.26 4.33 -13.51
CA ARG A 107 -5.82 3.22 -14.31
C ARG A 107 -5.20 1.87 -13.96
N ALA A 108 -3.87 1.81 -13.81
CA ALA A 108 -3.17 0.58 -13.45
C ALA A 108 -3.58 0.04 -12.06
N GLU A 109 -3.80 0.93 -11.09
CA GLU A 109 -4.28 0.52 -9.77
C GLU A 109 -5.70 -0.04 -9.86
N LEU A 110 -6.64 0.71 -10.48
CA LEU A 110 -8.05 0.31 -10.60
C LEU A 110 -8.21 -0.99 -11.40
N ALA A 111 -7.58 -1.10 -12.56
CA ALA A 111 -7.62 -2.29 -13.40
C ALA A 111 -6.92 -3.51 -12.77
N GLY A 112 -5.93 -3.25 -11.93
CA GLY A 112 -5.18 -4.31 -11.24
C GLY A 112 -5.94 -4.98 -10.09
N VAL A 113 -6.98 -4.35 -9.52
CA VAL A 113 -7.74 -4.93 -8.40
C VAL A 113 -8.44 -6.22 -8.79
N PRO A 114 -9.27 -6.28 -9.85
CA PRO A 114 -9.97 -7.52 -10.19
C PRO A 114 -9.03 -8.69 -10.48
N SER A 115 -7.99 -8.48 -11.28
CA SER A 115 -7.07 -9.55 -11.65
C SER A 115 -6.29 -10.12 -10.45
N ARG A 116 -5.87 -9.25 -9.52
CA ARG A 116 -5.14 -9.67 -8.31
C ARG A 116 -6.04 -10.43 -7.35
N GLN A 117 -7.30 -10.00 -7.19
CA GLN A 117 -8.22 -10.62 -6.25
C GLN A 117 -8.83 -11.93 -6.78
N ARG A 118 -8.88 -12.15 -8.11
CA ARG A 118 -9.21 -13.47 -8.65
C ARG A 118 -8.25 -14.55 -8.15
N LEU A 119 -6.94 -14.26 -8.06
CA LEU A 119 -5.96 -15.19 -7.48
C LEU A 119 -6.28 -15.55 -6.02
N THR A 120 -6.86 -14.61 -5.26
CA THR A 120 -7.33 -14.90 -3.89
C THR A 120 -8.53 -15.84 -3.90
N LEU A 121 -9.49 -15.65 -4.82
CA LEU A 121 -10.67 -16.51 -4.91
C LEU A 121 -10.36 -17.93 -5.40
N GLU A 122 -9.31 -18.10 -6.21
CA GLU A 122 -8.83 -19.42 -6.67
C GLU A 122 -8.42 -20.32 -5.49
N LEU A 123 -8.07 -19.75 -4.33
CA LEU A 123 -7.69 -20.50 -3.12
C LEU A 123 -8.90 -21.13 -2.39
N ALA A 124 -10.13 -20.75 -2.72
CA ALA A 124 -11.33 -21.20 -2.00
C ALA A 124 -11.46 -22.73 -1.98
N ALA A 125 -11.24 -23.40 -3.11
CA ALA A 125 -11.36 -24.86 -3.21
C ALA A 125 -10.30 -25.58 -2.36
N GLU A 126 -9.09 -25.03 -2.22
CA GLU A 126 -8.06 -25.56 -1.33
C GLU A 126 -8.44 -25.37 0.14
N LEU A 127 -8.99 -24.20 0.47
CA LEU A 127 -9.42 -23.88 1.84
C LEU A 127 -10.62 -24.72 2.31
N ASP A 128 -11.47 -25.20 1.40
CA ASP A 128 -12.59 -26.10 1.72
C ASP A 128 -12.11 -27.53 2.03
N GLN A 129 -10.84 -27.90 1.72
CA GLN A 129 -10.34 -29.23 2.00
C GLN A 129 -9.92 -29.35 3.48
N PRO A 130 -10.39 -30.41 4.18
CA PRO A 130 -9.97 -30.65 5.55
C PRO A 130 -8.48 -31.09 5.56
N HIS A 131 -7.73 -30.56 6.52
CA HIS A 131 -6.39 -31.06 6.83
C HIS A 131 -6.50 -32.10 7.94
N GLU A 132 -6.43 -33.36 7.55
CA GLU A 132 -6.49 -34.50 8.47
C GLU A 132 -5.09 -34.94 8.87
N ALA A 133 -4.91 -35.34 10.12
CA ALA A 133 -3.72 -35.97 10.66
C ALA A 133 -4.08 -37.15 11.54
N ASP A 134 -3.22 -38.16 11.56
CA ASP A 134 -3.38 -39.32 12.44
C ASP A 134 -3.30 -38.90 13.91
N ALA A 135 -4.14 -39.52 14.74
CA ALA A 135 -4.07 -39.39 16.20
C ALA A 135 -3.94 -40.76 16.84
N PRO A 136 -3.30 -40.88 18.04
CA PRO A 136 -3.00 -42.18 18.66
C PRO A 136 -4.22 -43.09 18.89
N ASN A 137 -5.42 -42.52 19.07
CA ASN A 137 -6.65 -43.24 19.30
C ASN A 137 -7.84 -42.56 18.59
N GLY A 138 -7.71 -42.28 17.32
CA GLY A 138 -8.75 -41.63 16.53
C GLY A 138 -8.20 -40.76 15.40
N ARG A 139 -8.87 -39.65 15.09
CA ARG A 139 -8.52 -38.75 13.99
C ARG A 139 -8.44 -37.31 14.50
N SER A 140 -7.50 -36.56 13.93
CA SER A 140 -7.37 -35.12 14.21
C SER A 140 -7.56 -34.32 12.92
N PHE A 141 -8.19 -33.17 13.04
CA PHE A 141 -8.47 -32.26 11.94
C PHE A 141 -7.99 -30.87 12.30
N VAL A 142 -7.32 -30.18 11.38
CA VAL A 142 -7.03 -28.76 11.47
C VAL A 142 -8.05 -28.00 10.62
N GLY A 143 -8.85 -27.17 11.29
CA GLY A 143 -9.79 -26.26 10.66
C GLY A 143 -9.40 -24.80 10.88
N TYR A 144 -10.12 -23.91 10.22
CA TYR A 144 -9.90 -22.47 10.32
C TYR A 144 -11.23 -21.77 10.58
N LEU A 145 -11.27 -20.94 11.61
CA LEU A 145 -12.42 -20.11 11.96
C LEU A 145 -12.14 -18.65 11.54
N PRO A 146 -13.12 -17.90 11.03
CA PRO A 146 -12.96 -16.46 10.88
C PRO A 146 -12.69 -15.78 12.23
N PHE A 147 -12.00 -14.67 12.26
CA PHE A 147 -11.89 -13.85 13.47
C PHE A 147 -13.26 -13.34 13.91
N GLY A 148 -14.04 -12.78 12.98
CA GLY A 148 -15.34 -12.16 13.23
C GLY A 148 -15.46 -10.81 12.53
N VAL A 149 -15.42 -9.71 13.27
CA VAL A 149 -15.44 -8.35 12.75
C VAL A 149 -14.00 -7.86 12.55
N VAL A 150 -13.67 -7.49 11.30
CA VAL A 150 -12.36 -6.96 10.92
C VAL A 150 -12.47 -5.46 10.65
N VAL A 151 -11.71 -4.65 11.38
CA VAL A 151 -11.48 -3.24 11.03
C VAL A 151 -10.33 -3.14 10.03
N SER A 152 -10.61 -2.54 8.86
CA SER A 152 -9.66 -2.31 7.78
C SER A 152 -9.33 -0.81 7.68
N ILE A 153 -8.09 -0.42 7.96
CA ILE A 153 -7.63 0.96 7.89
C ILE A 153 -6.56 1.06 6.82
N VAL A 154 -6.78 1.89 5.82
CA VAL A 154 -5.94 1.97 4.63
C VAL A 154 -5.34 3.36 4.41
N PRO A 155 -4.14 3.47 3.81
CA PRO A 155 -3.47 4.73 3.55
C PRO A 155 -3.94 5.36 2.24
N TRP A 156 -3.51 6.59 2.02
CA TRP A 156 -3.88 7.42 0.88
C TRP A 156 -3.12 7.11 -0.43
N ASN A 157 -1.91 6.52 -0.36
CA ASN A 157 -1.05 6.38 -1.54
C ASN A 157 -1.57 5.39 -2.59
N ALA A 158 -2.17 4.27 -2.16
CA ALA A 158 -2.83 3.31 -3.04
C ALA A 158 -4.13 2.78 -2.39
N PRO A 159 -5.09 3.67 -2.07
CA PRO A 159 -6.22 3.36 -1.19
C PRO A 159 -7.11 2.25 -1.74
N VAL A 160 -7.38 2.23 -3.04
CA VAL A 160 -8.24 1.22 -3.67
C VAL A 160 -7.53 -0.14 -3.69
N GLY A 161 -6.30 -0.17 -4.18
CA GLY A 161 -5.51 -1.40 -4.26
C GLY A 161 -5.30 -2.05 -2.89
N LEU A 162 -4.92 -1.25 -1.89
CA LEU A 162 -4.63 -1.73 -0.53
C LEU A 162 -5.89 -2.11 0.25
N ALA A 163 -7.02 -1.41 0.02
CA ALA A 163 -8.29 -1.79 0.63
C ALA A 163 -8.74 -3.18 0.17
N PHE A 164 -8.71 -3.44 -1.13
CA PHE A 164 -9.14 -4.73 -1.66
C PHE A 164 -8.18 -5.88 -1.31
N LEU A 165 -6.91 -5.59 -1.05
CA LEU A 165 -5.95 -6.56 -0.47
C LEU A 165 -6.27 -6.91 1.00
N GLN A 166 -7.11 -6.14 1.69
CA GLN A 166 -7.61 -6.45 3.03
C GLN A 166 -9.03 -7.02 2.98
N ILE A 167 -9.91 -6.39 2.21
CA ILE A 167 -11.34 -6.72 2.16
C ILE A 167 -11.58 -8.12 1.60
N ILE A 168 -11.03 -8.44 0.43
CA ILE A 168 -11.35 -9.72 -0.24
C ILE A 168 -10.87 -10.94 0.56
N PRO A 169 -9.63 -11.02 1.07
CA PRO A 169 -9.24 -12.16 1.90
C PRO A 169 -10.02 -12.20 3.23
N ALA A 170 -10.37 -11.05 3.84
CA ALA A 170 -11.21 -11.03 5.05
C ALA A 170 -12.61 -11.59 4.77
N LEU A 171 -13.26 -11.18 3.67
CA LEU A 171 -14.57 -11.69 3.27
C LEU A 171 -14.52 -13.17 2.90
N LEU A 172 -13.49 -13.60 2.13
CA LEU A 172 -13.30 -15.01 1.77
C LEU A 172 -13.11 -15.88 3.02
N ALA A 173 -12.37 -15.39 4.01
CA ALA A 173 -12.20 -16.07 5.30
C ALA A 173 -13.48 -16.17 6.15
N GLY A 174 -14.56 -15.45 5.81
CA GLY A 174 -15.83 -15.46 6.53
C GLY A 174 -16.00 -14.33 7.54
N ASN A 175 -15.14 -13.33 7.51
CA ASN A 175 -15.28 -12.14 8.35
C ASN A 175 -16.18 -11.09 7.70
N THR A 176 -16.71 -10.18 8.51
CA THR A 176 -17.29 -8.91 8.07
C THR A 176 -16.30 -7.78 8.23
N VAL A 177 -16.48 -6.69 7.49
CA VAL A 177 -15.48 -5.62 7.40
C VAL A 177 -16.08 -4.27 7.75
N VAL A 178 -15.39 -3.52 8.61
CA VAL A 178 -15.57 -2.08 8.81
C VAL A 178 -14.35 -1.37 8.23
N LEU A 179 -14.54 -0.71 7.09
CA LEU A 179 -13.50 -0.01 6.35
C LEU A 179 -13.40 1.45 6.79
N LYS A 180 -12.21 1.90 7.15
CA LYS A 180 -11.88 3.33 7.30
C LYS A 180 -10.98 3.78 6.14
N PRO A 181 -11.52 4.50 5.14
CA PRO A 181 -10.73 5.16 4.10
C PRO A 181 -9.80 6.23 4.68
N PRO A 182 -8.70 6.60 3.97
CA PRO A 182 -7.90 7.75 4.36
C PRO A 182 -8.71 9.05 4.22
N GLU A 183 -8.56 9.97 5.14
CA GLU A 183 -9.30 11.24 5.15
C GLU A 183 -8.94 12.17 3.99
N THR A 184 -7.73 12.04 3.43
CA THR A 184 -7.23 12.90 2.35
C THR A 184 -7.43 12.31 0.95
N CYS A 185 -7.81 11.03 0.84
CA CYS A 185 -8.02 10.34 -0.45
C CYS A 185 -9.10 9.26 -0.35
N PRO A 186 -10.33 9.58 0.08
CA PRO A 186 -11.40 8.61 0.33
C PRO A 186 -12.29 8.34 -0.87
N LEU A 187 -12.41 9.30 -1.81
CA LEU A 187 -13.51 9.35 -2.79
C LEU A 187 -13.47 8.19 -3.79
N SER A 188 -12.31 7.90 -4.36
CA SER A 188 -12.15 6.79 -5.32
C SER A 188 -12.39 5.43 -4.68
N LEU A 189 -12.00 5.28 -3.41
CA LEU A 189 -12.25 4.05 -2.67
C LEU A 189 -13.74 3.90 -2.36
N ILE A 190 -14.42 4.96 -1.89
CA ILE A 190 -15.86 4.93 -1.63
C ILE A 190 -16.60 4.66 -2.94
N ARG A 191 -16.21 5.27 -4.07
CA ARG A 191 -16.80 5.00 -5.38
C ARG A 191 -16.67 3.52 -5.77
N ALA A 192 -15.53 2.86 -5.47
CA ALA A 192 -15.38 1.43 -5.68
C ALA A 192 -16.33 0.60 -4.79
N ILE A 193 -16.51 1.01 -3.53
CA ILE A 193 -17.46 0.35 -2.62
C ILE A 193 -18.91 0.57 -3.07
N GLU A 194 -19.27 1.75 -3.56
CA GLU A 194 -20.62 2.01 -4.13
C GLU A 194 -20.99 1.03 -5.25
N MET A 195 -20.01 0.64 -6.05
CA MET A 195 -20.23 -0.30 -7.16
C MET A 195 -20.52 -1.72 -6.67
N ILE A 196 -19.94 -2.15 -5.54
CA ILE A 196 -20.00 -3.53 -5.07
C ILE A 196 -20.97 -3.77 -3.90
N ALA A 197 -21.21 -2.76 -3.08
CA ALA A 197 -22.06 -2.89 -1.90
C ALA A 197 -23.45 -3.49 -2.17
N PRO A 198 -24.14 -3.13 -3.27
CA PRO A 198 -25.45 -3.71 -3.59
C PRO A 198 -25.44 -5.22 -3.88
N LEU A 199 -24.28 -5.81 -4.10
CA LEU A 199 -24.10 -7.24 -4.39
C LEU A 199 -23.75 -8.06 -3.14
N LEU A 200 -23.60 -7.42 -1.98
CA LEU A 200 -23.30 -8.05 -0.70
C LEU A 200 -24.51 -7.97 0.25
N PRO A 201 -24.67 -8.93 1.14
CA PRO A 201 -25.66 -8.79 2.21
C PRO A 201 -25.37 -7.57 3.09
N ALA A 202 -26.42 -6.92 3.58
CA ALA A 202 -26.32 -5.76 4.47
C ALA A 202 -25.42 -6.07 5.68
N GLY A 203 -24.53 -5.16 6.04
CA GLY A 203 -23.60 -5.29 7.16
C GLY A 203 -22.33 -6.11 6.89
N VAL A 204 -22.23 -6.85 5.77
CA VAL A 204 -21.02 -7.62 5.43
C VAL A 204 -19.83 -6.69 5.16
N ILE A 205 -20.08 -5.54 4.53
CA ILE A 205 -19.12 -4.43 4.41
C ILE A 205 -19.75 -3.14 4.93
N ASN A 206 -18.99 -2.40 5.73
CA ASN A 206 -19.36 -1.09 6.23
C ASN A 206 -18.22 -0.11 5.96
N VAL A 207 -18.53 1.16 5.76
CA VAL A 207 -17.54 2.22 5.53
C VAL A 207 -17.83 3.40 6.45
N VAL A 208 -16.84 3.73 7.28
CA VAL A 208 -16.91 4.90 8.16
C VAL A 208 -15.77 5.86 7.81
N THR A 209 -16.12 7.09 7.44
CA THR A 209 -15.19 8.18 7.22
C THR A 209 -15.07 9.04 8.48
N GLY A 210 -13.92 9.67 8.69
CA GLY A 210 -13.70 10.52 9.87
C GLY A 210 -12.21 10.76 10.12
N LEU A 211 -11.93 11.69 11.03
CA LEU A 211 -10.55 12.00 11.39
C LEU A 211 -9.98 10.93 12.33
N PRO A 212 -8.72 10.50 12.15
CA PRO A 212 -8.11 9.48 13.01
C PRO A 212 -8.12 9.82 14.50
N ALA A 213 -8.02 11.11 14.83
CA ALA A 213 -8.05 11.59 16.22
C ALA A 213 -9.44 11.46 16.89
N GLU A 214 -10.51 11.35 16.10
CA GLU A 214 -11.90 11.32 16.59
C GLU A 214 -12.48 9.90 16.65
N ILE A 215 -12.21 9.10 15.62
CA ILE A 215 -12.82 7.77 15.50
C ILE A 215 -11.81 6.61 15.61
N GLY A 216 -10.50 6.91 15.58
CA GLY A 216 -9.46 5.87 15.52
C GLY A 216 -9.40 5.00 16.78
N ASP A 217 -9.56 5.61 17.94
CA ASP A 217 -9.53 4.86 19.20
C ASP A 217 -10.77 3.95 19.31
N THR A 218 -11.97 4.45 19.02
CA THR A 218 -13.20 3.63 19.00
C THR A 218 -13.05 2.43 18.07
N LEU A 219 -12.54 2.63 16.84
CA LEU A 219 -12.31 1.53 15.88
C LEU A 219 -11.35 0.45 16.42
N THR A 220 -10.35 0.82 17.19
CA THR A 220 -9.26 -0.08 17.55
C THR A 220 -9.34 -0.63 18.99
N THR A 221 -10.13 -0.01 19.87
CA THR A 221 -10.38 -0.51 21.25
C THR A 221 -11.70 -1.27 21.39
N HIS A 222 -12.66 -1.12 20.46
CA HIS A 222 -14.01 -1.67 20.59
C HIS A 222 -13.99 -3.19 20.86
N PRO A 223 -14.70 -3.70 21.87
CA PRO A 223 -14.64 -5.13 22.27
C PRO A 223 -15.17 -6.08 21.20
N ASP A 224 -16.10 -5.65 20.36
CA ASP A 224 -16.67 -6.46 19.27
C ASP A 224 -15.87 -6.39 17.96
N VAL A 225 -14.67 -5.80 17.97
CA VAL A 225 -13.69 -5.89 16.90
C VAL A 225 -12.70 -6.99 17.23
N ASP A 226 -12.60 -7.99 16.40
CA ASP A 226 -11.78 -9.18 16.63
C ASP A 226 -10.39 -9.06 15.99
N LYS A 227 -10.28 -8.26 14.92
CA LYS A 227 -9.01 -8.05 14.20
C LYS A 227 -8.91 -6.64 13.62
N VAL A 228 -7.70 -6.08 13.65
CA VAL A 228 -7.36 -4.83 12.97
C VAL A 228 -6.33 -5.12 11.88
N ALA A 229 -6.68 -4.80 10.63
CA ALA A 229 -5.78 -4.79 9.48
C ALA A 229 -5.44 -3.33 9.15
N PHE A 230 -4.17 -2.96 9.31
CA PHE A 230 -3.70 -1.59 9.14
C PHE A 230 -2.57 -1.51 8.13
N THR A 231 -2.65 -0.52 7.23
CA THR A 231 -1.51 -0.12 6.40
C THR A 231 -1.27 1.37 6.61
N GLY A 232 -0.04 1.74 7.01
CA GLY A 232 0.27 3.14 7.29
C GLY A 232 1.61 3.33 8.00
N SER A 233 1.71 4.36 8.85
CA SER A 233 2.96 4.75 9.52
C SER A 233 3.24 3.93 10.78
N ILE A 234 4.52 3.75 11.10
CA ILE A 234 4.97 3.08 12.34
C ILE A 234 4.40 3.74 13.61
N PRO A 235 4.38 5.09 13.76
CA PRO A 235 3.78 5.70 14.96
C PRO A 235 2.29 5.35 15.13
N ALA A 236 1.50 5.36 14.07
CA ALA A 236 0.10 4.96 14.12
C ALA A 236 -0.06 3.48 14.48
N ALA A 237 0.79 2.61 13.91
CA ALA A 237 0.77 1.18 14.21
C ALA A 237 1.05 0.89 15.70
N ARG A 238 1.99 1.60 16.30
CA ARG A 238 2.29 1.46 17.75
C ARG A 238 1.07 1.80 18.61
N LYS A 239 0.32 2.86 18.24
CA LYS A 239 -0.93 3.22 18.94
C LYS A 239 -2.00 2.15 18.75
N ILE A 240 -2.18 1.64 17.53
CA ILE A 240 -3.13 0.56 17.22
C ILE A 240 -2.78 -0.72 18.00
N MET A 241 -1.50 -1.11 18.07
CA MET A 241 -1.06 -2.25 18.86
C MET A 241 -1.39 -2.10 20.35
N ALA A 242 -1.15 -0.92 20.93
CA ALA A 242 -1.47 -0.62 22.32
C ALA A 242 -2.99 -0.70 22.57
N ASN A 243 -3.81 -0.22 21.64
CA ASN A 243 -5.26 -0.31 21.71
C ASN A 243 -5.74 -1.75 21.57
N ALA A 244 -5.22 -2.50 20.60
CA ALA A 244 -5.57 -3.90 20.35
C ALA A 244 -5.22 -4.83 21.52
N ALA A 245 -4.16 -4.52 22.25
CA ALA A 245 -3.74 -5.29 23.42
C ALA A 245 -4.78 -5.33 24.55
N GLN A 246 -5.68 -4.33 24.64
CA GLN A 246 -6.72 -4.28 25.68
C GLN A 246 -7.70 -5.46 25.60
N THR A 247 -7.92 -6.01 24.42
CA THR A 247 -8.81 -7.15 24.20
C THR A 247 -8.13 -8.29 23.42
N ILE A 248 -6.81 -8.25 23.29
CA ILE A 248 -5.96 -9.28 22.62
C ILE A 248 -6.46 -9.56 21.19
N LYS A 249 -6.76 -8.48 20.44
CA LYS A 249 -7.22 -8.59 19.05
C LYS A 249 -6.11 -9.11 18.13
N GLY A 250 -6.50 -9.84 17.08
CA GLY A 250 -5.62 -10.12 15.95
C GLY A 250 -5.18 -8.82 15.26
N ILE A 251 -3.93 -8.73 14.85
CA ILE A 251 -3.41 -7.58 14.10
C ILE A 251 -2.66 -8.03 12.86
N THR A 252 -2.81 -7.28 11.76
CA THR A 252 -1.93 -7.36 10.59
C THR A 252 -1.49 -5.94 10.26
N LEU A 253 -0.19 -5.71 10.21
CA LEU A 253 0.41 -4.40 10.04
C LEU A 253 1.30 -4.40 8.79
N GLU A 254 1.03 -3.51 7.86
CA GLU A 254 1.86 -3.20 6.70
C GLU A 254 2.34 -1.77 6.83
N LEU A 255 3.63 -1.58 7.09
CA LEU A 255 4.17 -0.28 7.49
C LEU A 255 5.19 0.25 6.48
N GLY A 256 5.95 1.25 6.87
CA GLY A 256 6.97 1.84 6.03
C GLY A 256 8.15 0.92 5.72
N GLY A 257 8.89 1.28 4.68
CA GLY A 257 10.13 0.63 4.27
C GLY A 257 11.23 1.65 3.98
N ASN A 258 12.48 1.21 4.01
CA ASN A 258 13.64 1.98 3.57
C ASN A 258 14.52 1.08 2.70
N ASP A 259 13.95 0.62 1.59
CA ASP A 259 14.42 -0.51 0.81
C ASP A 259 15.76 -0.22 0.11
N PRO A 260 16.79 -1.06 0.30
CA PRO A 260 18.06 -0.93 -0.40
C PRO A 260 18.01 -1.56 -1.80
N ALA A 261 18.69 -0.93 -2.76
CA ALA A 261 19.14 -1.54 -4.00
C ALA A 261 20.66 -1.60 -3.99
N ILE A 262 21.25 -2.81 -4.09
CA ILE A 262 22.69 -3.02 -4.12
C ILE A 262 23.07 -3.44 -5.54
N LEU A 263 23.85 -2.60 -6.22
CA LEU A 263 24.43 -2.94 -7.52
C LEU A 263 25.75 -3.67 -7.29
N LEU A 264 26.06 -4.63 -8.15
CA LEU A 264 27.40 -5.22 -8.22
C LEU A 264 28.21 -4.61 -9.38
N GLU A 265 29.50 -4.92 -9.46
CA GLU A 265 30.43 -4.34 -10.45
C GLU A 265 30.02 -4.61 -11.89
N ASP A 266 29.33 -5.75 -12.11
CA ASP A 266 28.85 -6.22 -13.40
C ASP A 266 27.40 -5.85 -13.69
N ALA A 267 26.76 -5.04 -12.84
CA ALA A 267 25.36 -4.64 -13.01
C ALA A 267 25.11 -4.06 -14.41
N ASP A 268 23.96 -4.39 -14.99
CA ASP A 268 23.55 -3.82 -16.26
C ASP A 268 23.15 -2.36 -16.07
N LEU A 269 23.89 -1.44 -16.74
CA LEU A 269 23.64 0.00 -16.74
C LEU A 269 22.96 0.48 -18.04
N GLY A 270 22.45 -0.44 -18.87
CA GLY A 270 21.71 -0.11 -20.08
C GLY A 270 20.35 0.53 -19.78
N ASP A 271 19.78 1.21 -20.79
CA ASP A 271 18.57 2.02 -20.64
C ASP A 271 17.41 1.25 -19.97
N ALA A 272 17.15 0.02 -20.41
CA ALA A 272 16.05 -0.79 -19.86
C ALA A 272 16.22 -1.11 -18.36
N ALA A 273 17.45 -1.33 -17.89
CA ALA A 273 17.74 -1.59 -16.48
C ALA A 273 17.60 -0.30 -15.65
N MET A 274 18.09 0.82 -16.17
CA MET A 274 17.99 2.12 -15.52
C MET A 274 16.53 2.62 -15.47
N GLU A 275 15.74 2.38 -16.51
CA GLU A 275 14.30 2.69 -16.51
C GLU A 275 13.53 1.87 -15.47
N ARG A 276 13.83 0.57 -15.32
CA ARG A 276 13.22 -0.25 -14.24
C ARG A 276 13.60 0.28 -12.86
N MET A 277 14.88 0.65 -12.67
CA MET A 277 15.33 1.21 -11.40
C MET A 277 14.71 2.57 -11.12
N ALA A 278 14.70 3.48 -12.07
CA ALA A 278 14.08 4.81 -11.94
C ALA A 278 12.57 4.69 -11.64
N LYS A 279 11.86 3.78 -12.32
CA LYS A 279 10.46 3.48 -12.03
C LYS A 279 10.27 2.95 -10.60
N SER A 280 11.19 2.11 -10.12
CA SER A 280 11.14 1.57 -8.76
C SER A 280 11.44 2.62 -7.67
N VAL A 281 12.09 3.72 -8.02
CA VAL A 281 12.35 4.87 -7.13
C VAL A 281 11.20 5.89 -7.19
N TYR A 282 10.81 6.32 -8.41
CA TYR A 282 10.01 7.54 -8.62
C TYR A 282 8.53 7.31 -8.89
N ARG A 283 8.09 6.05 -9.07
CA ARG A 283 6.68 5.74 -9.23
C ARG A 283 5.86 6.35 -8.10
N MET A 284 4.68 6.91 -8.44
CA MET A 284 3.80 7.61 -7.50
C MET A 284 4.56 8.69 -6.70
N THR A 285 5.49 9.35 -7.36
CA THR A 285 6.33 10.40 -6.75
C THR A 285 7.15 9.88 -5.55
N GLY A 286 7.61 8.61 -5.62
CA GLY A 286 8.35 7.95 -4.55
C GLY A 286 7.50 7.60 -3.32
N GLN A 287 6.20 7.82 -3.35
CA GLN A 287 5.27 7.65 -2.21
C GLN A 287 4.76 6.20 -2.11
N VAL A 288 5.69 5.25 -2.12
CA VAL A 288 5.43 3.79 -2.06
C VAL A 288 6.27 3.17 -0.95
N CYS A 289 5.64 2.32 -0.13
CA CYS A 289 6.33 1.61 0.95
C CYS A 289 7.45 0.69 0.43
N MET A 290 7.20 -0.05 -0.68
CA MET A 290 8.15 -0.93 -1.36
C MET A 290 8.78 -0.20 -2.57
N ALA A 291 9.37 0.97 -2.37
CA ALA A 291 10.18 1.67 -3.37
C ALA A 291 11.66 1.55 -3.03
N ILE A 292 12.54 1.60 -4.01
CA ILE A 292 13.98 1.80 -3.74
C ILE A 292 14.15 3.16 -3.06
N LYS A 293 14.66 3.16 -1.84
CA LYS A 293 14.88 4.36 -1.04
C LYS A 293 16.35 4.63 -0.72
N ARG A 294 17.23 3.65 -0.97
CA ARG A 294 18.68 3.76 -0.83
C ARG A 294 19.35 2.96 -1.92
N ILE A 295 20.33 3.56 -2.61
CA ILE A 295 21.11 2.88 -3.64
C ILE A 295 22.54 2.73 -3.16
N TYR A 296 23.06 1.49 -3.17
CA TYR A 296 24.45 1.17 -2.87
C TYR A 296 25.17 0.77 -4.15
N VAL A 297 26.26 1.48 -4.48
CA VAL A 297 27.01 1.30 -5.74
C VAL A 297 28.49 1.06 -5.44
N PRO A 298 29.14 0.08 -6.09
CA PRO A 298 30.59 -0.07 -5.99
C PRO A 298 31.31 1.22 -6.41
N GLU A 299 32.36 1.62 -5.70
CA GLU A 299 33.14 2.81 -6.06
C GLU A 299 33.65 2.75 -7.52
N SER A 300 33.99 1.55 -8.00
CA SER A 300 34.52 1.31 -9.35
C SER A 300 33.57 1.69 -10.49
N ILE A 301 32.26 1.68 -10.26
CA ILE A 301 31.28 2.00 -11.31
C ILE A 301 30.42 3.22 -10.96
N LYS A 302 30.68 3.93 -9.84
CA LYS A 302 29.89 5.08 -9.38
C LYS A 302 29.64 6.11 -10.48
N GLY A 303 30.68 6.55 -11.15
CA GLY A 303 30.57 7.59 -12.22
C GLY A 303 29.68 7.10 -13.36
N LYS A 304 29.94 5.90 -13.88
CA LYS A 304 29.14 5.29 -14.97
C LYS A 304 27.67 5.12 -14.59
N PHE A 305 27.43 4.69 -13.34
CA PHE A 305 26.06 4.54 -12.84
C PHE A 305 25.36 5.89 -12.73
N LEU A 306 25.98 6.89 -12.11
CA LEU A 306 25.40 8.23 -11.98
C LEU A 306 25.05 8.80 -13.35
N ASP A 307 25.95 8.72 -14.34
CA ASP A 307 25.72 9.23 -15.70
C ASP A 307 24.53 8.52 -16.38
N ALA A 308 24.42 7.19 -16.23
CA ALA A 308 23.34 6.42 -16.83
C ALA A 308 21.99 6.66 -16.12
N PHE A 309 22.00 6.67 -14.80
CA PHE A 309 20.79 6.82 -13.99
C PHE A 309 20.23 8.24 -14.07
N THR A 310 21.07 9.28 -13.92
CA THR A 310 20.61 10.67 -13.99
C THR A 310 20.08 11.02 -15.38
N ARG A 311 20.73 10.54 -16.46
CA ARG A 311 20.22 10.69 -17.83
C ARG A 311 18.82 10.05 -18.02
N THR A 312 18.55 8.95 -17.34
CA THR A 312 17.23 8.30 -17.36
C THR A 312 16.22 9.08 -16.53
N VAL A 313 16.60 9.51 -15.34
CA VAL A 313 15.74 10.29 -14.43
C VAL A 313 15.37 11.66 -15.02
N ASP A 314 16.26 12.28 -15.79
CA ASP A 314 16.02 13.57 -16.44
C ASP A 314 14.93 13.54 -17.53
N LYS A 315 14.54 12.34 -17.99
CA LYS A 315 13.41 12.15 -18.91
C LYS A 315 12.03 12.22 -18.21
N ILE A 316 11.99 12.21 -16.87
CA ILE A 316 10.74 12.27 -16.11
C ILE A 316 10.09 13.63 -16.30
N VAL A 317 8.83 13.64 -16.69
CA VAL A 317 8.02 14.85 -16.87
C VAL A 317 7.12 15.05 -15.66
N VAL A 318 7.35 16.13 -14.92
CA VAL A 318 6.62 16.47 -13.69
C VAL A 318 5.48 17.42 -14.00
N GLY A 319 4.29 17.13 -13.50
CA GLY A 319 3.14 17.98 -13.71
C GLY A 319 1.81 17.35 -13.23
N ASP A 320 0.70 17.95 -13.66
CA ASP A 320 -0.64 17.48 -13.36
C ASP A 320 -0.89 16.12 -14.03
N GLY A 321 -1.21 15.10 -13.24
CA GLY A 321 -1.43 13.73 -13.69
C GLY A 321 -2.59 13.54 -14.69
N LEU A 322 -3.44 14.55 -14.88
CA LEU A 322 -4.45 14.58 -15.93
C LEU A 322 -3.86 14.85 -17.34
N ASP A 323 -2.65 15.39 -17.41
CA ASP A 323 -1.91 15.50 -18.66
C ASP A 323 -1.24 14.16 -18.99
N THR A 324 -1.55 13.61 -20.16
CA THR A 324 -1.05 12.30 -20.58
C THR A 324 0.46 12.27 -20.87
N ASN A 325 1.10 13.42 -21.02
CA ASN A 325 2.55 13.52 -21.18
C ASN A 325 3.30 13.52 -19.83
N VAL A 326 2.58 13.73 -18.74
CA VAL A 326 3.16 13.72 -17.38
C VAL A 326 3.41 12.28 -16.92
N THR A 327 4.62 12.04 -16.41
CA THR A 327 5.06 10.74 -15.91
C THR A 327 5.28 10.71 -14.40
N MET A 328 5.25 11.87 -13.73
CA MET A 328 5.29 11.99 -12.27
C MET A 328 4.39 13.14 -11.79
N GLY A 329 3.48 12.82 -10.89
CA GLY A 329 2.55 13.77 -10.28
C GLY A 329 3.15 14.55 -9.10
N PRO A 330 2.31 15.29 -8.33
CA PRO A 330 2.73 16.01 -7.11
C PRO A 330 2.93 15.08 -5.91
N MET A 331 3.52 15.62 -4.85
CA MET A 331 3.39 15.11 -3.49
C MET A 331 1.92 15.22 -3.05
N HIS A 332 1.47 14.26 -2.25
CA HIS A 332 0.04 14.22 -1.88
C HIS A 332 -0.41 15.40 -0.99
N THR A 333 0.46 15.90 -0.12
CA THR A 333 0.13 17.03 0.77
C THR A 333 1.27 18.03 0.83
N ALA A 334 0.95 19.30 1.12
CA ALA A 334 1.94 20.35 1.38
C ALA A 334 2.92 19.94 2.50
N ARG A 335 2.41 19.38 3.60
CA ARG A 335 3.25 18.89 4.71
C ARG A 335 4.27 17.83 4.27
N ALA A 336 3.90 16.93 3.36
CA ALA A 336 4.82 15.93 2.84
C ALA A 336 5.89 16.56 1.95
N LEU A 337 5.51 17.57 1.15
CA LEU A 337 6.45 18.36 0.35
C LEU A 337 7.46 19.11 1.24
N ASP A 338 6.97 19.82 2.26
CA ASP A 338 7.82 20.57 3.21
C ASP A 338 8.83 19.65 3.90
N ARG A 339 8.38 18.46 4.34
CA ARG A 339 9.26 17.45 4.95
C ARG A 339 10.31 16.96 3.97
N ALA A 340 9.93 16.68 2.73
CA ALA A 340 10.85 16.23 1.69
C ALA A 340 11.95 17.28 1.39
N GLN A 341 11.55 18.54 1.26
CA GLN A 341 12.47 19.66 1.07
C GLN A 341 13.42 19.83 2.27
N ALA A 342 12.91 19.71 3.49
CA ALA A 342 13.72 19.82 4.71
C ALA A 342 14.78 18.72 4.82
N ILE A 343 14.45 17.47 4.49
CA ILE A 343 15.40 16.33 4.50
C ILE A 343 16.50 16.52 3.44
N ILE A 344 16.14 17.00 2.25
CA ILE A 344 17.13 17.26 1.20
C ILE A 344 18.04 18.44 1.56
N ALA A 345 17.46 19.52 2.13
CA ALA A 345 18.24 20.65 2.62
C ALA A 345 19.20 20.24 3.75
N ASP A 346 18.82 19.29 4.61
CA ASP A 346 19.72 18.73 5.60
C ASP A 346 20.89 18.00 4.96
N ALA A 347 20.65 17.15 3.97
CA ALA A 347 21.70 16.45 3.23
C ALA A 347 22.67 17.44 2.56
N ALA A 348 22.15 18.50 1.95
CA ALA A 348 22.99 19.56 1.33
C ALA A 348 23.86 20.29 2.36
N ARG A 349 23.35 20.58 3.57
CA ARG A 349 24.15 21.19 4.66
C ARG A 349 25.25 20.27 5.19
N ARG A 350 25.15 18.97 4.93
CA ARG A 350 26.15 17.94 5.27
C ARG A 350 27.08 17.63 4.09
N ASP A 351 27.24 18.57 3.16
CA ASP A 351 28.09 18.47 1.97
C ASP A 351 27.71 17.39 0.96
N ALA A 352 26.50 16.80 1.04
CA ALA A 352 26.03 15.89 0.02
C ALA A 352 25.75 16.62 -1.30
N LYS A 353 26.01 15.94 -2.42
CA LYS A 353 25.73 16.46 -3.76
C LYS A 353 24.29 16.22 -4.16
N VAL A 354 23.50 17.27 -4.26
CA VAL A 354 22.09 17.23 -4.65
C VAL A 354 21.94 17.54 -6.13
N GLN A 355 21.36 16.62 -6.89
CA GLN A 355 21.04 16.81 -8.31
C GLN A 355 19.51 16.77 -8.48
N VAL A 356 18.93 17.91 -8.85
CA VAL A 356 17.52 18.04 -9.20
C VAL A 356 17.40 17.83 -10.71
N LEU A 357 16.53 16.89 -11.11
CA LEU A 357 16.41 16.37 -12.46
C LEU A 357 14.95 16.42 -12.93
N GLY A 358 14.71 15.97 -14.16
CA GLY A 358 13.39 15.92 -14.75
C GLY A 358 12.92 17.22 -15.36
N GLN A 359 11.88 17.15 -16.16
CA GLN A 359 11.35 18.23 -16.97
C GLN A 359 10.09 18.82 -16.35
N VAL A 360 9.96 20.13 -16.35
CA VAL A 360 8.78 20.86 -15.85
C VAL A 360 8.24 21.76 -16.98
N PRO A 361 7.37 21.22 -17.85
CA PRO A 361 6.82 22.00 -18.96
C PRO A 361 5.91 23.15 -18.52
N ASP A 362 5.06 22.92 -17.50
CA ASP A 362 4.19 23.95 -16.92
C ASP A 362 4.79 24.50 -15.61
N LYS A 363 5.67 25.49 -15.73
CA LYS A 363 6.30 26.13 -14.56
C LYS A 363 5.30 26.88 -13.67
N ALA A 364 4.25 27.45 -14.25
CA ALA A 364 3.24 28.18 -13.50
C ALA A 364 2.34 27.24 -12.67
N GLY A 365 1.93 26.10 -13.24
CA GLY A 365 1.23 25.04 -12.53
C GLY A 365 2.09 24.40 -11.44
N PHE A 366 3.37 24.14 -11.74
CA PHE A 366 4.33 23.60 -10.79
C PHE A 366 4.46 24.45 -9.52
N GLY A 367 4.52 25.79 -9.67
CA GLY A 367 4.61 26.70 -8.52
C GLY A 367 3.36 26.82 -7.65
N ARG A 368 2.22 26.28 -8.10
CA ARG A 368 0.93 26.32 -7.35
C ARG A 368 0.59 25.02 -6.67
N GLY A 369 0.95 23.89 -7.28
CA GLY A 369 0.67 22.55 -6.72
C GLY A 369 1.78 22.06 -5.80
N HIS A 370 1.58 20.89 -5.20
CA HIS A 370 2.56 20.26 -4.30
C HIS A 370 3.65 19.51 -5.08
N PHE A 371 4.18 20.11 -6.14
CA PHE A 371 5.13 19.45 -7.02
C PHE A 371 6.58 19.49 -6.48
N MET A 372 7.29 18.41 -6.76
CA MET A 372 8.71 18.28 -6.48
C MET A 372 9.39 17.54 -7.65
N GLN A 373 10.56 17.99 -8.08
CA GLN A 373 11.31 17.27 -9.11
C GLN A 373 12.05 16.05 -8.55
N PRO A 374 12.26 15.02 -9.37
CA PRO A 374 13.07 13.87 -8.98
C PRO A 374 14.48 14.34 -8.59
N THR A 375 14.98 13.82 -7.50
CA THR A 375 16.23 14.26 -6.89
C THR A 375 17.13 13.05 -6.61
N VAL A 376 18.38 13.14 -7.02
CA VAL A 376 19.45 12.17 -6.68
C VAL A 376 20.44 12.85 -5.75
N VAL A 377 20.75 12.21 -4.62
CA VAL A 377 21.67 12.75 -3.62
C VAL A 377 22.84 11.80 -3.45
N SER A 378 24.03 12.22 -3.85
CA SER A 378 25.26 11.43 -3.73
C SER A 378 26.25 12.03 -2.72
N ASP A 379 27.27 11.27 -2.38
CA ASP A 379 28.28 11.65 -1.37
C ASP A 379 27.64 11.98 -0.01
N ILE A 380 26.60 11.26 0.34
CA ILE A 380 25.79 11.44 1.55
C ILE A 380 26.33 10.64 2.74
N ALA A 381 26.28 11.22 3.92
CA ALA A 381 26.63 10.53 5.16
C ALA A 381 25.60 9.46 5.52
N GLU A 382 26.04 8.32 6.03
CA GLU A 382 25.19 7.17 6.37
C GLU A 382 24.17 7.47 7.47
N ASP A 383 24.47 8.42 8.37
CA ASP A 383 23.60 8.87 9.46
C ASP A 383 22.65 10.02 9.06
N ALA A 384 22.71 10.47 7.80
CA ALA A 384 21.81 11.52 7.33
C ALA A 384 20.35 11.06 7.37
N PRO A 385 19.38 11.92 7.75
CA PRO A 385 17.95 11.58 7.76
C PRO A 385 17.45 10.95 6.45
N LEU A 386 17.95 11.41 5.28
CA LEU A 386 17.59 10.85 3.98
C LEU A 386 18.04 9.38 3.80
N MET A 387 19.08 8.92 4.54
CA MET A 387 19.56 7.53 4.54
C MET A 387 18.84 6.66 5.56
N VAL A 388 18.54 7.21 6.75
CA VAL A 388 18.06 6.39 7.89
C VAL A 388 16.55 6.40 8.08
N GLU A 389 15.85 7.44 7.60
CA GLU A 389 14.40 7.55 7.67
C GLU A 389 13.72 7.14 6.35
N GLU A 390 12.46 6.75 6.43
CA GLU A 390 11.62 6.61 5.24
C GLU A 390 11.25 8.01 4.71
N GLN A 391 11.83 8.40 3.58
CA GLN A 391 11.62 9.74 3.01
C GLN A 391 10.26 9.91 2.32
N PHE A 392 9.71 8.85 1.72
CA PHE A 392 8.40 8.80 1.05
C PHE A 392 8.16 9.94 0.06
N CYS A 393 9.20 10.27 -0.73
CA CYS A 393 9.23 11.39 -1.67
C CYS A 393 10.15 11.06 -2.86
N PRO A 394 10.16 11.86 -3.94
CA PRO A 394 10.95 11.57 -5.13
C PRO A 394 12.44 11.96 -4.98
N ALA A 395 13.06 11.56 -3.86
CA ALA A 395 14.49 11.75 -3.61
C ALA A 395 15.12 10.42 -3.22
N VAL A 396 16.27 10.10 -3.83
CA VAL A 396 17.00 8.88 -3.54
C VAL A 396 18.46 9.17 -3.21
N PRO A 397 18.94 8.73 -2.04
CA PRO A 397 20.35 8.80 -1.69
C PRO A 397 21.13 7.66 -2.33
N LEU A 398 22.38 7.96 -2.70
CA LEU A 398 23.34 7.03 -3.25
C LEU A 398 24.58 7.00 -2.36
N ALA A 399 24.86 5.84 -1.80
CA ALA A 399 26.06 5.54 -1.04
C ALA A 399 27.00 4.62 -1.82
N THR A 400 28.30 4.75 -1.60
CA THR A 400 29.29 3.88 -2.23
C THR A 400 29.80 2.82 -1.27
N TYR A 401 30.36 1.74 -1.85
CA TYR A 401 31.00 0.68 -1.11
C TYR A 401 32.20 0.11 -1.88
N ARG A 402 33.11 -0.57 -1.16
CA ARG A 402 34.24 -1.33 -1.71
C ARG A 402 34.07 -2.83 -1.54
N ASP A 403 33.44 -3.23 -0.46
CA ASP A 403 33.15 -4.59 -0.11
C ASP A 403 31.61 -4.81 -0.08
N VAL A 404 31.13 -5.81 -0.80
CA VAL A 404 29.70 -6.10 -0.90
C VAL A 404 29.11 -6.61 0.42
N ASP A 405 29.86 -7.29 1.25
CA ASP A 405 29.40 -7.72 2.56
C ASP A 405 29.21 -6.54 3.53
N ASP A 406 30.07 -5.48 3.42
CA ASP A 406 29.84 -4.18 4.07
C ASP A 406 28.54 -3.53 3.59
N ALA A 407 28.32 -3.47 2.28
CA ALA A 407 27.09 -2.92 1.71
C ALA A 407 25.83 -3.64 2.24
N ILE A 408 25.87 -4.97 2.33
CA ILE A 408 24.78 -5.78 2.89
C ILE A 408 24.59 -5.49 4.39
N ALA A 409 25.67 -5.38 5.15
CA ALA A 409 25.61 -5.05 6.58
C ALA A 409 24.95 -3.68 6.80
N ARG A 410 25.39 -2.64 6.06
CA ARG A 410 24.80 -1.29 6.08
C ARG A 410 23.33 -1.29 5.61
N ALA A 411 23.01 -2.01 4.56
CA ALA A 411 21.65 -2.18 4.08
C ALA A 411 20.72 -2.77 5.14
N ASN A 412 21.24 -3.73 5.93
CA ASN A 412 20.51 -4.40 7.00
C ASN A 412 20.46 -3.61 8.33
N ALA A 413 21.34 -2.62 8.53
CA ALA A 413 21.47 -1.83 9.76
C ALA A 413 20.37 -0.76 9.89
N THR A 414 19.10 -1.17 9.84
CA THR A 414 17.93 -0.28 9.90
C THR A 414 16.78 -0.99 10.62
N ILE A 415 15.86 -0.19 11.15
CA ILE A 415 14.62 -0.70 11.76
C ILE A 415 13.64 -1.28 10.72
N TYR A 416 13.85 -0.98 9.45
CA TYR A 416 12.99 -1.43 8.36
C TYR A 416 13.42 -2.78 7.79
N GLY A 417 12.50 -3.43 7.13
CA GLY A 417 12.71 -4.70 6.43
C GLY A 417 11.52 -5.03 5.52
N PHE A 418 11.12 -4.06 4.67
CA PHE A 418 9.99 -4.27 3.76
C PHE A 418 10.47 -5.00 2.51
N GLY A 419 11.29 -4.36 1.69
CA GLY A 419 11.90 -4.94 0.50
C GLY A 419 13.40 -4.73 0.42
N GLY A 420 14.02 -5.30 -0.62
CA GLY A 420 15.41 -5.08 -0.97
C GLY A 420 15.75 -5.76 -2.30
N SER A 421 16.77 -5.26 -3.01
CA SER A 421 17.18 -5.83 -4.30
C SER A 421 18.67 -5.84 -4.52
N VAL A 422 19.13 -6.83 -5.32
CA VAL A 422 20.52 -6.93 -5.80
C VAL A 422 20.52 -6.92 -7.33
N TRP A 423 21.43 -6.16 -7.92
CA TRP A 423 21.50 -5.92 -9.35
C TRP A 423 22.85 -6.38 -9.91
N SER A 424 22.85 -7.38 -10.79
CA SER A 424 24.02 -8.02 -11.39
C SER A 424 23.65 -8.79 -12.65
N ARG A 425 24.59 -8.97 -13.58
CA ARG A 425 24.43 -9.92 -14.68
C ARG A 425 24.60 -11.36 -14.24
N ASP A 426 25.35 -11.59 -13.18
CA ASP A 426 25.45 -12.90 -12.52
C ASP A 426 24.26 -13.11 -11.58
N ILE A 427 23.20 -13.76 -12.10
CA ILE A 427 21.96 -14.06 -11.37
C ILE A 427 22.21 -14.96 -10.16
N GLY A 428 23.13 -15.92 -10.26
CA GLY A 428 23.47 -16.82 -9.16
C GLY A 428 24.05 -16.07 -7.98
N ARG A 429 25.12 -15.29 -8.22
CA ARG A 429 25.74 -14.42 -7.21
C ARG A 429 24.74 -13.43 -6.62
N ALA A 430 23.95 -12.78 -7.48
CA ALA A 430 22.93 -11.82 -7.02
C ALA A 430 21.86 -12.49 -6.12
N THR A 431 21.45 -13.71 -6.45
CA THR A 431 20.47 -14.47 -5.66
C THR A 431 21.03 -14.82 -4.28
N ASP A 432 22.28 -15.28 -4.21
CA ASP A 432 22.92 -15.62 -2.92
C ASP A 432 23.10 -14.38 -2.03
N LEU A 433 23.43 -13.24 -2.61
CA LEU A 433 23.53 -11.97 -1.88
C LEU A 433 22.14 -11.44 -1.46
N ALA A 434 21.14 -11.54 -2.33
CA ALA A 434 19.77 -11.14 -2.01
C ALA A 434 19.22 -11.90 -0.79
N ARG A 435 19.54 -13.19 -0.64
CA ARG A 435 19.17 -13.99 0.54
C ARG A 435 19.76 -13.48 1.86
N LYS A 436 20.87 -12.71 1.81
CA LYS A 436 21.46 -12.07 2.99
C LYS A 436 20.72 -10.80 3.42
N LEU A 437 19.86 -10.22 2.59
CA LEU A 437 19.06 -9.05 2.93
C LEU A 437 17.96 -9.42 3.92
N ARG A 438 17.91 -8.69 5.03
CA ARG A 438 16.89 -8.85 6.09
C ARG A 438 15.63 -8.05 5.77
N ALA A 439 14.94 -8.46 4.70
CA ALA A 439 13.68 -7.90 4.22
C ALA A 439 12.66 -9.02 3.96
N GLY A 440 11.37 -8.69 4.06
CA GLY A 440 10.31 -9.67 3.86
C GLY A 440 10.10 -10.05 2.40
N THR A 441 10.55 -9.20 1.46
CA THR A 441 10.51 -9.46 0.01
C THR A 441 11.81 -9.01 -0.63
N VAL A 442 12.49 -9.91 -1.33
CA VAL A 442 13.77 -9.60 -1.99
C VAL A 442 13.70 -9.87 -3.49
N PHE A 443 14.45 -9.10 -4.25
CA PHE A 443 14.41 -9.11 -5.69
C PHE A 443 15.82 -9.19 -6.29
N VAL A 444 15.91 -9.69 -7.53
CA VAL A 444 17.12 -9.65 -8.36
C VAL A 444 16.79 -8.95 -9.67
N ASN A 445 17.55 -7.88 -10.02
CA ASN A 445 17.41 -7.07 -11.23
C ASN A 445 16.01 -6.45 -11.45
N THR A 446 15.24 -6.35 -10.40
CA THR A 446 13.94 -5.67 -10.36
C THR A 446 13.65 -5.22 -8.93
N HIS A 447 12.60 -4.41 -8.73
CA HIS A 447 12.16 -4.00 -7.39
C HIS A 447 10.73 -3.46 -7.44
N GLY A 448 10.02 -3.58 -6.30
CA GLY A 448 8.74 -2.90 -6.08
C GLY A 448 7.51 -3.74 -6.36
N THR A 449 6.35 -3.13 -6.14
CA THR A 449 5.05 -3.79 -6.11
C THR A 449 4.60 -4.45 -7.41
N GLU A 450 5.15 -4.01 -8.55
CA GLU A 450 4.86 -4.62 -9.86
C GLU A 450 5.60 -5.94 -10.07
N SER A 451 6.71 -6.14 -9.34
CA SER A 451 7.54 -7.35 -9.43
C SER A 451 7.14 -8.43 -8.43
N VAL A 452 6.17 -8.16 -7.54
CA VAL A 452 5.68 -9.12 -6.55
C VAL A 452 4.88 -10.22 -7.23
N ASN A 453 5.27 -11.48 -7.01
CA ASN A 453 4.45 -12.62 -7.38
C ASN A 453 3.24 -12.73 -6.42
N ARG A 454 2.05 -12.39 -6.91
CA ARG A 454 0.82 -12.34 -6.11
C ARG A 454 0.27 -13.71 -5.68
N LYS A 455 0.82 -14.81 -6.18
CA LYS A 455 0.52 -16.17 -5.71
C LYS A 455 1.32 -16.54 -4.45
N LEU A 456 2.34 -15.75 -4.11
CA LEU A 456 3.20 -15.97 -2.96
C LEU A 456 2.95 -14.91 -1.88
N PRO A 457 3.15 -15.24 -0.60
CA PRO A 457 3.01 -14.28 0.49
C PRO A 457 4.13 -13.22 0.41
N TYR A 458 3.78 -11.98 0.71
CA TYR A 458 4.73 -10.89 0.87
C TYR A 458 4.35 -10.01 2.06
N GLY A 459 5.29 -9.21 2.54
CA GLY A 459 5.06 -8.29 3.66
C GLY A 459 6.38 -7.91 4.32
N GLY A 460 6.33 -6.95 5.24
CA GLY A 460 7.49 -6.48 5.98
C GLY A 460 7.89 -7.40 7.14
N ILE A 461 9.16 -7.32 7.53
CA ILE A 461 9.71 -7.83 8.79
C ILE A 461 10.26 -6.66 9.61
N LYS A 462 10.79 -6.90 10.80
CA LYS A 462 11.25 -5.85 11.74
C LYS A 462 10.09 -4.87 12.00
N GLN A 463 10.34 -3.55 11.92
CA GLN A 463 9.29 -2.53 12.10
C GLN A 463 8.54 -2.19 10.80
N SER A 464 8.75 -2.94 9.72
CA SER A 464 7.98 -2.79 8.49
C SER A 464 6.67 -3.57 8.47
N GLY A 465 6.40 -4.42 9.44
CA GLY A 465 5.09 -5.05 9.53
C GLY A 465 5.03 -6.33 10.34
N ILE A 466 3.78 -6.80 10.53
CA ILE A 466 3.39 -8.08 11.14
C ILE A 466 2.34 -8.72 10.23
N GLY A 467 2.50 -10.02 9.96
CA GLY A 467 1.62 -10.77 9.06
C GLY A 467 2.06 -10.74 7.60
N ARG A 468 1.25 -11.34 6.74
CA ARG A 468 1.54 -11.46 5.30
C ARG A 468 0.32 -11.12 4.46
N ARG A 469 0.58 -10.77 3.21
CA ARG A 469 -0.43 -10.51 2.19
C ARG A 469 -0.24 -11.45 1.02
N ALA A 470 -1.33 -11.68 0.26
CA ALA A 470 -1.38 -12.56 -0.89
C ALA A 470 -1.04 -14.03 -0.59
N GLY A 471 -1.25 -14.91 -1.56
CA GLY A 471 -1.14 -16.34 -1.34
C GLY A 471 -2.14 -16.84 -0.29
N ILE A 472 -2.04 -18.11 0.06
CA ILE A 472 -2.93 -18.72 1.06
C ILE A 472 -2.67 -18.15 2.46
N GLU A 473 -1.42 -17.80 2.78
CA GLU A 473 -1.05 -17.18 4.04
C GLU A 473 -1.75 -15.82 4.22
N GLY A 474 -1.90 -15.05 3.12
CA GLY A 474 -2.63 -13.78 3.16
C GLY A 474 -4.12 -13.93 3.47
N VAL A 475 -4.73 -15.06 3.14
CA VAL A 475 -6.10 -15.40 3.55
C VAL A 475 -6.12 -15.91 4.99
N ARG A 476 -5.18 -16.78 5.35
CA ARG A 476 -5.03 -17.31 6.72
C ARG A 476 -4.77 -16.24 7.78
N GLU A 477 -4.20 -15.10 7.41
CA GLU A 477 -4.10 -13.93 8.30
C GLU A 477 -5.45 -13.46 8.86
N TYR A 478 -6.56 -13.80 8.20
CA TYR A 478 -7.92 -13.47 8.62
C TYR A 478 -8.64 -14.63 9.27
N MET A 479 -7.91 -15.66 9.71
CA MET A 479 -8.46 -16.88 10.30
C MET A 479 -7.73 -17.24 11.60
N GLN A 480 -8.42 -17.99 12.44
CA GLN A 480 -7.87 -18.61 13.65
C GLN A 480 -7.84 -20.12 13.47
N VAL A 481 -6.73 -20.75 13.84
CA VAL A 481 -6.58 -22.21 13.75
C VAL A 481 -7.42 -22.88 14.83
N GLN A 482 -8.19 -23.91 14.47
CA GLN A 482 -8.88 -24.79 15.38
C GLN A 482 -8.44 -26.23 15.13
N THR A 483 -8.10 -26.96 16.18
CA THR A 483 -7.84 -28.40 16.11
C THR A 483 -9.03 -29.15 16.72
N LEU A 484 -9.62 -30.08 15.96
CA LEU A 484 -10.64 -31.02 16.41
C LEU A 484 -10.00 -32.41 16.48
N THR A 485 -10.06 -33.05 17.64
CA THR A 485 -9.59 -34.44 17.82
C THR A 485 -10.78 -35.30 18.21
N THR A 486 -10.99 -36.42 17.50
CA THR A 486 -11.96 -37.44 17.86
C THR A 486 -11.26 -38.58 18.58
N PHE A 487 -11.96 -39.23 19.47
CA PHE A 487 -11.52 -40.45 20.14
C PHE A 487 -12.48 -41.58 19.73
N GLU A 488 -11.95 -42.64 19.13
CA GLU A 488 -12.71 -43.84 18.79
C GLU A 488 -12.57 -44.83 19.91
N GLN A 489 -13.71 -45.23 20.52
CA GLN A 489 -13.78 -46.23 21.61
C GLN A 489 -13.71 -47.64 21.07
#